data_3d187cc0908b8a52d5ff17fb42ef7e35
#
_entry.id   3d187cc0908b8a52d5ff17fb42ef7e35
#
_cell.length_a   1.000
_cell.length_b   1.000
_cell.length_c   1.000
_cell.angle_alpha   90.00
_cell.angle_beta   90.00
_cell.angle_gamma   90.00
#
_symmetry.space_group_name_H-M   'P 1'
#
loop_
_entity.id
_entity.type
_entity.pdbx_description
1 polymer ?
#
loop_
_entity_poly.entity_id
_entity_poly.type
_entity_poly.pdbx_seq_one_letter_code
_entity_poly.pdbx_strand_id
1 'polypeptide(L)'
;PEHSYEEVAAVVNQHNEIDIVGIILQADEAVLVENRIHKEIPIIDEVRRIDRLPDGVPAAIEVALPGQTIRMLSNPYGIATLLGLTADETRTITPIAKSLIGKRSAVVLKTPGGNIHENVLPAGEIYFYGDKNVTISLDEGAEKIMAAAEDAGDIRDISGQPDTNVGNMLSRIR
;
A
#
# COMPACT_ATOMS: atom_id res chain seq x y z
N PRO A 1 0.25 -17.67 -9.27
CA PRO A 1 -0.85 -18.52 -8.82
C PRO A 1 -1.32 -18.02 -7.46
N GLU A 2 -2.64 -17.87 -7.31
CA GLU A 2 -3.22 -17.57 -6.01
C GLU A 2 -3.19 -18.88 -5.19
N HIS A 3 -2.52 -18.86 -4.06
CA HIS A 3 -2.52 -19.97 -3.11
C HIS A 3 -3.71 -19.80 -2.16
N SER A 4 -4.44 -20.85 -1.92
CA SER A 4 -5.50 -20.87 -0.92
C SER A 4 -4.91 -20.79 0.51
N TYR A 5 -5.68 -20.32 1.48
CA TYR A 5 -5.28 -20.31 2.90
C TYR A 5 -4.88 -21.71 3.41
N GLU A 6 -5.45 -22.76 2.84
CA GLU A 6 -5.12 -24.14 3.18
C GLU A 6 -3.72 -24.53 2.68
N GLU A 7 -3.37 -24.12 1.46
CA GLU A 7 -2.03 -24.33 0.91
C GLU A 7 -0.98 -23.52 1.67
N VAL A 8 -1.29 -22.26 2.03
CA VAL A 8 -0.40 -21.44 2.85
C VAL A 8 -0.14 -22.10 4.20
N ALA A 9 -1.20 -22.56 4.89
CA ALA A 9 -1.06 -23.25 6.17
C ALA A 9 -0.27 -24.57 6.04
N ALA A 10 -0.47 -25.33 4.97
CA ALA A 10 0.27 -26.55 4.70
C ALA A 10 1.77 -26.27 4.50
N VAL A 11 2.12 -25.23 3.73
CA VAL A 11 3.51 -24.79 3.54
C VAL A 11 4.15 -24.43 4.87
N VAL A 12 3.48 -23.65 5.72
CA VAL A 12 4.00 -23.22 7.02
C VAL A 12 4.24 -24.41 7.95
N ASN A 13 3.35 -25.39 7.94
CA ASN A 13 3.43 -26.57 8.81
C ASN A 13 4.45 -27.60 8.33
N GLN A 14 4.72 -27.69 7.04
CA GLN A 14 5.60 -28.71 6.44
C GLN A 14 7.06 -28.25 6.33
N HIS A 15 7.32 -26.96 6.17
CA HIS A 15 8.69 -26.44 6.07
C HIS A 15 9.34 -26.26 7.44
N ASN A 16 10.02 -27.30 7.89
CA ASN A 16 10.84 -27.26 9.11
C ASN A 16 12.29 -26.82 8.85
N GLU A 17 12.68 -26.70 7.58
CA GLU A 17 14.03 -26.33 7.15
C GLU A 17 14.24 -24.80 7.14
N ILE A 18 13.16 -24.06 7.10
CA ILE A 18 13.15 -22.59 7.09
C ILE A 18 12.46 -22.11 8.37
N ASP A 19 13.09 -21.18 9.07
CA ASP A 19 12.44 -20.54 10.22
C ASP A 19 11.46 -19.48 9.72
N ILE A 20 10.19 -19.87 9.59
CA ILE A 20 9.11 -18.95 9.22
C ILE A 20 8.74 -18.15 10.47
N VAL A 21 8.98 -16.84 10.41
CA VAL A 21 8.80 -15.90 11.55
C VAL A 21 7.61 -14.96 11.37
N GLY A 22 6.91 -15.01 10.24
CA GLY A 22 5.72 -14.20 9.98
C GLY A 22 5.11 -14.49 8.62
N ILE A 23 3.88 -14.07 8.44
CA ILE A 23 3.11 -14.28 7.20
C ILE A 23 2.51 -12.96 6.75
N ILE A 24 2.61 -12.67 5.46
CA ILE A 24 1.95 -11.53 4.82
C ILE A 24 1.01 -12.07 3.74
N LEU A 25 -0.26 -11.73 3.85
CA LEU A 25 -1.31 -12.17 2.93
C LEU A 25 -1.88 -10.97 2.15
N GLN A 26 -2.31 -11.22 0.93
CA GLN A 26 -3.00 -10.22 0.10
C GLN A 26 -4.50 -10.19 0.36
N ALA A 27 -5.11 -11.33 0.63
CA ALA A 27 -6.52 -11.49 0.92
C ALA A 27 -6.81 -11.42 2.43
N ASP A 28 -8.06 -11.22 2.82
CA ASP A 28 -8.56 -11.24 4.20
C ASP A 28 -8.69 -12.71 4.67
N GLU A 29 -7.57 -13.34 4.98
CA GLU A 29 -7.50 -14.77 5.29
C GLU A 29 -6.65 -15.08 6.56
N ALA A 30 -6.20 -14.06 7.31
CA ALA A 30 -5.31 -14.27 8.46
C ALA A 30 -5.90 -15.24 9.47
N VAL A 31 -7.15 -15.09 9.84
CA VAL A 31 -7.84 -15.97 10.81
C VAL A 31 -7.95 -17.40 10.29
N LEU A 32 -8.16 -17.59 8.98
CA LEU A 32 -8.26 -18.91 8.38
C LEU A 32 -6.92 -19.64 8.39
N VAL A 33 -5.83 -18.91 8.15
CA VAL A 33 -4.46 -19.45 8.23
C VAL A 33 -4.06 -19.71 9.67
N GLU A 34 -4.30 -18.77 10.60
CA GLU A 34 -3.98 -18.89 12.02
C GLU A 34 -4.58 -20.13 12.66
N ASN A 35 -5.84 -20.42 12.36
CA ASN A 35 -6.54 -21.61 12.87
C ASN A 35 -5.98 -22.95 12.36
N ARG A 36 -5.07 -22.94 11.37
CA ARG A 36 -4.54 -24.15 10.72
C ARG A 36 -3.04 -24.33 10.89
N ILE A 37 -2.31 -23.29 11.29
CA ILE A 37 -0.87 -23.39 11.54
C ILE A 37 -0.60 -23.84 12.99
N HIS A 38 0.55 -24.48 13.19
CA HIS A 38 0.99 -24.98 14.51
C HIS A 38 1.98 -24.04 15.21
N LYS A 39 2.36 -22.94 14.55
CA LYS A 39 3.28 -21.92 15.09
C LYS A 39 2.51 -20.67 15.48
N GLU A 40 2.85 -20.06 16.61
CA GLU A 40 2.41 -18.72 16.97
C GLU A 40 3.34 -17.70 16.31
N ILE A 41 2.97 -17.20 15.14
CA ILE A 41 3.72 -16.19 14.39
C ILE A 41 2.78 -15.06 13.96
N PRO A 42 3.27 -13.82 13.83
CA PRO A 42 2.44 -12.72 13.38
C PRO A 42 1.96 -12.94 11.94
N ILE A 43 0.68 -12.72 11.72
CA ILE A 43 0.05 -12.75 10.40
C ILE A 43 -0.55 -11.38 10.13
N ILE A 44 -0.26 -10.82 8.98
CA ILE A 44 -0.88 -9.59 8.49
C ILE A 44 -1.50 -9.86 7.13
N ASP A 45 -2.74 -9.46 6.95
CA ASP A 45 -3.50 -9.66 5.72
C ASP A 45 -3.94 -8.35 5.08
N GLU A 46 -4.68 -8.43 3.98
CA GLU A 46 -5.12 -7.29 3.17
C GLU A 46 -3.96 -6.40 2.66
N VAL A 47 -2.73 -6.95 2.58
CA VAL A 47 -1.56 -6.22 2.09
C VAL A 47 -1.57 -6.18 0.57
N ARG A 48 -2.04 -5.07 0.01
CA ARG A 48 -2.16 -4.89 -1.43
C ARG A 48 -0.79 -4.85 -2.12
N ARG A 49 -0.71 -5.42 -3.31
CA ARG A 49 0.47 -5.41 -4.20
C ARG A 49 1.69 -6.14 -3.65
N ILE A 50 1.53 -7.03 -2.70
CA ILE A 50 2.63 -7.86 -2.19
C ILE A 50 3.20 -8.76 -3.30
N ASP A 51 2.37 -9.16 -4.25
CA ASP A 51 2.70 -9.93 -5.45
C ASP A 51 3.68 -9.23 -6.40
N ARG A 52 3.88 -7.92 -6.24
CA ARG A 52 4.80 -7.11 -7.07
C ARG A 52 6.19 -6.95 -6.45
N LEU A 53 6.39 -7.45 -5.26
CA LEU A 53 7.69 -7.38 -4.60
C LEU A 53 8.59 -8.51 -5.11
N PRO A 54 9.87 -8.22 -5.38
CA PRO A 54 10.83 -9.27 -5.69
C PRO A 54 11.08 -10.15 -4.46
N ASP A 55 11.43 -11.40 -4.69
CA ASP A 55 11.84 -12.31 -3.62
C ASP A 55 13.08 -11.79 -2.90
N GLY A 56 13.19 -12.09 -1.60
CA GLY A 56 14.33 -11.72 -0.78
C GLY A 56 14.32 -10.27 -0.27
N VAL A 57 13.23 -9.52 -0.46
CA VAL A 57 13.08 -8.19 0.15
C VAL A 57 12.95 -8.33 1.67
N PRO A 58 13.84 -7.69 2.47
CA PRO A 58 13.71 -7.69 3.92
C PRO A 58 12.41 -7.04 4.35
N ALA A 59 11.66 -7.74 5.22
CA ALA A 59 10.40 -7.29 5.76
C ALA A 59 10.41 -7.31 7.28
N ALA A 60 9.79 -6.32 7.92
CA ALA A 60 9.52 -6.31 9.33
C ALA A 60 8.00 -6.26 9.56
N ILE A 61 7.49 -7.16 10.38
CA ILE A 61 6.07 -7.28 10.69
C ILE A 61 5.88 -7.07 12.19
N GLU A 62 4.86 -6.33 12.56
CA GLU A 62 4.43 -6.22 13.94
C GLU A 62 2.91 -6.26 14.01
N VAL A 63 2.39 -7.15 14.87
CA VAL A 63 0.97 -7.27 15.22
C VAL A 63 0.84 -7.08 16.72
N ALA A 64 0.10 -6.07 17.15
CA ALA A 64 -0.09 -5.78 18.56
C ALA A 64 -1.15 -6.71 19.18
N LEU A 65 -0.98 -7.01 20.46
CA LEU A 65 -1.97 -7.74 21.24
C LEU A 65 -3.33 -6.98 21.28
N PRO A 66 -4.44 -7.67 21.52
CA PRO A 66 -5.73 -7.04 21.66
C PRO A 66 -5.70 -5.86 22.65
N GLY A 67 -6.25 -4.71 22.23
CA GLY A 67 -6.27 -3.46 23.03
C GLY A 67 -4.96 -2.68 23.05
N GLN A 68 -3.91 -3.15 22.36
CA GLN A 68 -2.62 -2.47 22.26
C GLN A 68 -2.37 -1.94 20.84
N THR A 69 -1.34 -1.11 20.70
CA THR A 69 -0.84 -0.62 19.42
C THR A 69 0.61 -1.05 19.24
N ILE A 70 1.06 -1.07 17.99
CA ILE A 70 2.45 -1.39 17.66
C ILE A 70 3.43 -0.37 18.26
N ARG A 71 4.63 -0.82 18.58
CA ARG A 71 5.67 -0.02 19.24
C ARG A 71 6.99 0.00 18.47
N MET A 72 7.38 -1.12 17.90
CA MET A 72 8.65 -1.23 17.15
C MET A 72 8.58 -0.51 15.83
N LEU A 73 7.57 -0.79 15.01
CA LEU A 73 7.43 -0.16 13.69
C LEU A 73 6.88 1.27 13.74
N SER A 74 6.35 1.72 14.87
CA SER A 74 6.02 3.14 15.12
C SER A 74 7.20 3.98 15.63
N ASN A 75 8.38 3.35 15.74
CA ASN A 75 9.61 3.99 16.16
C ASN A 75 10.68 3.83 15.07
N PRO A 76 11.29 4.93 14.55
CA PRO A 76 12.30 4.84 13.49
C PRO A 76 13.52 4.00 13.90
N TYR A 77 13.93 4.02 15.16
CA TYR A 77 15.01 3.17 15.66
C TYR A 77 14.63 1.69 15.74
N GLY A 78 13.37 1.40 16.03
CA GLY A 78 12.82 0.03 16.00
C GLY A 78 12.89 -0.54 14.59
N ILE A 79 12.43 0.21 13.59
CA ILE A 79 12.52 -0.18 12.18
C ILE A 79 13.99 -0.34 11.76
N ALA A 80 14.85 0.61 12.14
CA ALA A 80 16.27 0.55 11.82
C ALA A 80 16.94 -0.71 12.36
N THR A 81 16.61 -1.11 13.58
CA THR A 81 17.16 -2.32 14.21
C THR A 81 16.69 -3.57 13.47
N LEU A 82 15.40 -3.66 13.15
CA LEU A 82 14.83 -4.85 12.49
C LEU A 82 15.31 -5.02 11.05
N LEU A 83 15.49 -3.92 10.32
CA LEU A 83 15.87 -3.95 8.91
C LEU A 83 17.35 -3.65 8.64
N GLY A 84 18.16 -3.49 9.68
CA GLY A 84 19.58 -3.18 9.56
C GLY A 84 19.84 -1.88 8.78
N LEU A 85 19.13 -0.79 9.13
CA LEU A 85 19.24 0.49 8.44
C LEU A 85 20.47 1.27 8.90
N THR A 86 21.07 2.01 7.98
CA THR A 86 22.11 3.01 8.29
C THR A 86 21.51 4.23 8.99
N ALA A 87 22.36 5.11 9.53
CA ALA A 87 21.92 6.34 10.17
C ALA A 87 21.15 7.27 9.21
N ASP A 88 21.56 7.33 7.94
CA ASP A 88 20.89 8.15 6.93
C ASP A 88 19.54 7.56 6.53
N GLU A 89 19.47 6.25 6.30
CA GLU A 89 18.19 5.53 6.08
C GLU A 89 17.25 5.72 7.27
N THR A 90 17.75 5.68 8.50
CA THR A 90 16.95 5.89 9.73
C THR A 90 16.32 7.28 9.79
N ARG A 91 17.02 8.30 9.30
CA ARG A 91 16.45 9.67 9.21
C ARG A 91 15.30 9.73 8.21
N THR A 92 15.44 9.09 7.05
CA THR A 92 14.43 9.10 5.99
C THR A 92 13.17 8.33 6.36
N ILE A 93 13.26 7.31 7.22
CA ILE A 93 12.12 6.50 7.64
C ILE A 93 11.27 7.13 8.76
N THR A 94 11.72 8.22 9.35
CA THR A 94 11.01 8.91 10.45
C THR A 94 9.55 9.26 10.12
N PRO A 95 9.20 9.80 8.95
CA PRO A 95 7.80 10.06 8.59
C PRO A 95 6.96 8.78 8.51
N ILE A 96 7.54 7.68 8.02
CA ILE A 96 6.88 6.38 7.93
C ILE A 96 6.56 5.88 9.35
N ALA A 97 7.54 5.84 10.24
CA ALA A 97 7.34 5.44 11.63
C ALA A 97 6.23 6.25 12.31
N LYS A 98 6.21 7.58 12.10
CA LYS A 98 5.17 8.46 12.63
C LYS A 98 3.77 8.13 12.10
N SER A 99 3.65 7.76 10.83
CA SER A 99 2.35 7.38 10.23
C SER A 99 1.79 6.08 10.80
N LEU A 100 2.64 5.27 11.41
CA LEU A 100 2.27 3.99 12.03
C LEU A 100 1.88 4.11 13.51
N ILE A 101 2.04 5.28 14.12
CA ILE A 101 1.63 5.51 15.53
C ILE A 101 0.12 5.24 15.66
N GLY A 102 -0.24 4.48 16.69
CA GLY A 102 -1.63 4.13 16.98
C GLY A 102 -2.20 3.00 16.10
N LYS A 103 -1.44 2.44 15.17
CA LYS A 103 -1.85 1.28 14.40
C LYS A 103 -1.76 -0.01 15.22
N ARG A 104 -2.54 -1.02 14.84
CA ARG A 104 -2.55 -2.32 15.50
C ARG A 104 -1.68 -3.35 14.82
N SER A 105 -1.41 -3.15 13.54
CA SER A 105 -0.51 -3.98 12.75
C SER A 105 0.16 -3.14 11.68
N ALA A 106 1.36 -3.53 11.28
CA ALA A 106 2.09 -2.92 10.18
C ALA A 106 3.10 -3.88 9.58
N VAL A 107 3.41 -3.65 8.33
CA VAL A 107 4.55 -4.24 7.62
C VAL A 107 5.40 -3.12 7.03
N VAL A 108 6.70 -3.21 7.21
CA VAL A 108 7.68 -2.30 6.59
C VAL A 108 8.66 -3.13 5.77
N LEU A 109 8.90 -2.71 4.55
CA LEU A 109 9.74 -3.41 3.58
C LEU A 109 10.96 -2.56 3.25
N LYS A 110 12.15 -3.18 3.22
CA LYS A 110 13.37 -2.54 2.73
C LYS A 110 13.61 -2.95 1.28
N THR A 111 13.17 -2.10 0.34
CA THR A 111 13.42 -2.35 -1.09
C THR A 111 14.86 -1.98 -1.46
N PRO A 112 15.53 -2.79 -2.32
CA PRO A 112 16.87 -2.46 -2.80
C PRO A 112 16.85 -1.19 -3.67
N GLY A 113 17.77 -0.28 -3.36
CA GLY A 113 17.92 0.98 -4.09
C GLY A 113 17.05 2.09 -3.50
N GLY A 114 17.66 2.94 -2.67
CA GLY A 114 17.08 4.08 -1.95
C GLY A 114 16.54 5.23 -2.80
N ASN A 115 16.13 4.98 -4.01
CA ASN A 115 15.18 5.79 -4.72
C ASN A 115 13.81 5.21 -4.40
N ILE A 116 13.13 5.82 -3.42
CA ILE A 116 11.69 5.88 -3.48
C ILE A 116 11.41 6.59 -4.81
N HIS A 117 11.26 5.82 -5.87
CA HIS A 117 10.37 6.25 -6.91
C HIS A 117 8.99 6.20 -6.24
N GLU A 118 8.61 7.31 -5.60
CA GLU A 118 7.22 7.64 -5.55
C GLU A 118 6.76 7.51 -7.00
N ASN A 119 6.01 6.45 -7.29
CA ASN A 119 5.12 6.50 -8.43
C ASN A 119 4.05 7.52 -8.04
N VAL A 120 4.45 8.78 -8.05
CA VAL A 120 3.54 9.90 -8.08
C VAL A 120 2.89 9.77 -9.44
N LEU A 121 1.72 9.13 -9.44
CA LEU A 121 0.87 9.18 -10.62
C LEU A 121 0.67 10.66 -10.90
N PRO A 122 0.98 11.15 -12.11
CA PRO A 122 0.75 12.54 -12.45
C PRO A 122 -0.72 12.87 -12.19
N ALA A 123 -1.01 14.09 -11.83
CA ALA A 123 -2.36 14.55 -11.55
C ALA A 123 -3.30 14.23 -12.72
N GLY A 124 -2.84 14.48 -13.94
CA GLY A 124 -3.52 14.17 -15.18
C GLY A 124 -4.50 15.24 -15.62
N GLU A 125 -5.11 15.00 -16.77
CA GLU A 125 -6.09 15.90 -17.40
C GLU A 125 -7.50 15.36 -17.26
N ILE A 126 -8.45 16.28 -17.06
CA ILE A 126 -9.89 16.02 -17.08
C ILE A 126 -10.41 16.43 -18.44
N TYR A 127 -11.21 15.58 -19.04
CA TYR A 127 -11.91 15.82 -20.31
C TYR A 127 -13.40 15.96 -20.03
N PHE A 128 -13.94 17.17 -20.27
CA PHE A 128 -15.37 17.44 -20.24
C PHE A 128 -15.94 17.30 -21.66
N TYR A 129 -16.95 16.50 -21.82
CA TYR A 129 -17.70 16.32 -23.07
C TYR A 129 -19.08 16.92 -22.91
N GLY A 130 -19.28 18.12 -23.43
CA GLY A 130 -20.52 18.87 -23.33
C GLY A 130 -20.92 19.47 -24.67
N ASP A 131 -21.49 20.68 -24.62
CA ASP A 131 -21.73 21.50 -25.83
C ASP A 131 -20.42 21.88 -26.50
N LYS A 132 -19.36 22.02 -25.71
CA LYS A 132 -17.97 22.07 -26.14
C LYS A 132 -17.16 21.00 -25.41
N ASN A 133 -16.13 20.46 -26.07
CA ASN A 133 -15.15 19.60 -25.42
C ASN A 133 -14.05 20.48 -24.80
N VAL A 134 -13.87 20.38 -23.50
CA VAL A 134 -12.88 21.15 -22.75
C VAL A 134 -11.95 20.21 -22.03
N THR A 135 -10.65 20.49 -22.09
CA THR A 135 -9.62 19.74 -21.39
C THR A 135 -8.92 20.67 -20.40
N ILE A 136 -8.69 20.19 -19.19
CA ILE A 136 -7.98 20.94 -18.16
C ILE A 136 -7.12 20.01 -17.30
N SER A 137 -5.92 20.49 -16.92
CA SER A 137 -5.07 19.78 -15.98
C SER A 137 -5.64 19.88 -14.56
N LEU A 138 -5.57 18.77 -13.81
CA LEU A 138 -5.95 18.75 -12.39
C LEU A 138 -5.09 19.72 -11.55
N ASP A 139 -3.86 19.99 -11.97
CA ASP A 139 -2.93 20.91 -11.29
C ASP A 139 -3.33 22.39 -11.37
N GLU A 140 -4.27 22.74 -12.26
CA GLU A 140 -4.76 24.11 -12.40
C GLU A 140 -5.62 24.58 -11.21
N GLY A 141 -6.05 23.67 -10.35
CA GLY A 141 -6.83 23.96 -9.16
C GLY A 141 -8.33 24.02 -9.38
N ALA A 142 -9.07 23.92 -8.28
CA ALA A 142 -10.52 23.73 -8.29
C ALA A 142 -11.28 24.85 -9.02
N GLU A 143 -10.87 26.12 -8.85
CA GLU A 143 -11.55 27.27 -9.48
C GLU A 143 -11.49 27.21 -11.01
N LYS A 144 -10.32 26.85 -11.57
CA LYS A 144 -10.16 26.73 -13.02
C LYS A 144 -10.87 25.49 -13.57
N ILE A 145 -10.90 24.39 -12.80
CA ILE A 145 -11.65 23.20 -13.17
C ILE A 145 -13.15 23.52 -13.24
N MET A 146 -13.68 24.28 -12.27
CA MET A 146 -15.08 24.72 -12.30
C MET A 146 -15.38 25.62 -13.50
N ALA A 147 -14.51 26.59 -13.80
CA ALA A 147 -14.65 27.44 -14.97
C ALA A 147 -14.60 26.64 -16.30
N ALA A 148 -13.74 25.63 -16.39
CA ALA A 148 -13.68 24.73 -17.54
C ALA A 148 -14.94 23.88 -17.68
N ALA A 149 -15.52 23.42 -16.57
CA ALA A 149 -16.80 22.73 -16.58
C ALA A 149 -17.96 23.64 -17.02
N GLU A 150 -17.98 24.89 -16.58
CA GLU A 150 -18.96 25.90 -17.02
C GLU A 150 -18.81 26.20 -18.52
N ASP A 151 -17.57 26.34 -19.03
CA ASP A 151 -17.33 26.58 -20.48
C ASP A 151 -17.73 25.38 -21.34
N ALA A 152 -17.68 24.17 -20.80
CA ALA A 152 -18.14 22.95 -21.48
C ALA A 152 -19.67 22.96 -21.75
N GLY A 153 -20.44 23.72 -20.98
CA GLY A 153 -21.89 23.85 -21.12
C GLY A 153 -22.64 22.65 -20.55
N ASP A 154 -23.57 22.09 -21.32
CA ASP A 154 -24.33 20.90 -20.86
C ASP A 154 -23.47 19.63 -20.95
N ILE A 155 -22.85 19.25 -19.82
CA ILE A 155 -21.90 18.14 -19.73
C ILE A 155 -22.65 16.82 -19.83
N ARG A 156 -22.27 16.00 -20.81
CA ARG A 156 -22.86 14.68 -21.08
C ARG A 156 -21.97 13.54 -20.57
N ASP A 157 -20.64 13.76 -20.53
CA ASP A 157 -19.68 12.77 -20.04
C ASP A 157 -18.42 13.48 -19.51
N ILE A 158 -17.73 12.80 -18.57
CA ILE A 158 -16.44 13.24 -18.01
C ILE A 158 -15.51 12.05 -18.02
N SER A 159 -14.29 12.24 -18.50
CA SER A 159 -13.24 11.23 -18.37
C SER A 159 -11.93 11.85 -17.90
N GLY A 160 -11.01 11.02 -17.44
CA GLY A 160 -9.67 11.43 -17.05
C GLY A 160 -8.62 10.77 -17.92
N GLN A 161 -7.46 11.41 -18.01
CA GLN A 161 -6.30 10.86 -18.70
C GLN A 161 -5.95 9.48 -18.11
N PRO A 162 -5.81 8.40 -18.93
CA PRO A 162 -5.41 7.08 -18.46
C PRO A 162 -4.08 7.13 -17.69
N ASP A 163 -3.91 6.19 -16.75
CA ASP A 163 -2.70 6.05 -15.93
C ASP A 163 -2.30 7.31 -15.11
N THR A 164 -3.29 8.12 -14.73
CA THR A 164 -3.14 9.28 -13.87
C THR A 164 -4.05 9.21 -12.65
N ASN A 165 -3.85 10.11 -11.67
CA ASN A 165 -4.70 10.18 -10.48
C ASN A 165 -6.17 10.41 -10.84
N VAL A 166 -6.45 11.38 -11.70
CA VAL A 166 -7.81 11.71 -12.12
C VAL A 166 -8.44 10.61 -12.98
N GLY A 167 -7.67 9.97 -13.85
CA GLY A 167 -8.14 8.84 -14.65
C GLY A 167 -8.56 7.66 -13.77
N ASN A 168 -7.74 7.32 -12.78
CA ASN A 168 -8.05 6.24 -11.84
C ASN A 168 -9.24 6.58 -10.92
N MET A 169 -9.40 7.85 -10.53
CA MET A 169 -10.52 8.32 -9.73
C MET A 169 -11.84 8.21 -10.51
N LEU A 170 -11.87 8.75 -11.73
CA LEU A 170 -13.08 8.79 -12.55
C LEU A 170 -13.50 7.39 -13.06
N SER A 171 -12.54 6.51 -13.30
CA SER A 171 -12.85 5.12 -13.69
C SER A 171 -13.57 4.29 -12.60
N ARG A 172 -13.47 4.71 -11.33
CA ARG A 172 -14.13 4.06 -10.19
C ARG A 172 -15.56 4.54 -9.94
N ILE A 173 -15.97 5.64 -10.58
CA ILE A 173 -17.28 6.27 -10.39
C ILE A 173 -18.28 5.78 -11.48
N ARG A 174 -17.79 5.12 -12.53
CA ARG A 174 -18.59 4.56 -13.62
C ARG A 174 -19.19 3.21 -13.34
#